data_cd96f656d0bdf20c82ae6e7bd62bb927
#
_entry.id   cd96f656d0bdf20c82ae6e7bd62bb927
#
_cell.length_a   1.000
_cell.length_b   1.000
_cell.length_c   1.000
_cell.angle_alpha   90.00
_cell.angle_beta   90.00
_cell.angle_gamma   90.00
#
_symmetry.space_group_name_H-M   'P 1'
#
loop_
_entity.id
_entity.type
_entity.pdbx_description
1 polymer ?
#
loop_
_entity_poly.entity_id
_entity_poly.type
_entity_poly.pdbx_seq_one_letter_code
_entity_poly.pdbx_strand_id
1 'polypeptide(L)'
;MAAFDKRLASAQSVAAGHPRLVVTDLEQRLGTRYSIDTLRWLTRKCRERFVWLIGADILLQLPQWRDWRRLVGLVPIAVVDREPYSYRALAGPVARRYAASRRPERDAPCLAEDDPPAWVYLRLRRQRASSTAIRRARRAGPRRPEAKEGPS
;
A
#
# COMPACT_ATOMS: atom_id res chain seq x y z
N MET A 1 -6.23 -13.42 -12.50
CA MET A 1 -6.39 -12.19 -11.66
C MET A 1 -7.86 -12.02 -11.32
N ALA A 2 -8.21 -11.61 -10.09
CA ALA A 2 -9.61 -11.29 -9.77
C ALA A 2 -10.06 -10.09 -10.62
N ALA A 3 -11.30 -10.10 -11.11
CA ALA A 3 -11.87 -8.98 -11.84
C ALA A 3 -11.79 -7.70 -10.99
N PHE A 4 -11.66 -6.55 -11.62
CA PHE A 4 -11.55 -5.25 -10.95
C PHE A 4 -12.63 -5.05 -9.89
N ASP A 5 -13.88 -5.34 -10.25
CA ASP A 5 -15.04 -5.17 -9.37
C ASP A 5 -14.94 -5.99 -8.08
N LYS A 6 -14.42 -7.23 -8.15
CA LYS A 6 -14.19 -8.07 -6.95
C LYS A 6 -13.13 -7.49 -6.02
N ARG A 7 -12.10 -6.85 -6.58
CA ARG A 7 -11.05 -6.19 -5.78
C ARG A 7 -11.58 -4.92 -5.14
N LEU A 8 -12.34 -4.14 -5.89
CA LEU A 8 -12.98 -2.91 -5.40
C LEU A 8 -13.95 -3.23 -4.26
N ALA A 9 -14.86 -4.17 -4.46
CA ALA A 9 -15.81 -4.62 -3.43
C ALA A 9 -15.10 -5.15 -2.18
N SER A 10 -14.01 -5.93 -2.34
CA SER A 10 -13.22 -6.40 -1.21
C SER A 10 -12.53 -5.27 -0.45
N ALA A 11 -12.02 -4.25 -1.15
CA ALA A 11 -11.42 -3.08 -0.52
C ALA A 11 -12.47 -2.25 0.22
N GLN A 12 -13.64 -2.03 -0.38
CA GLN A 12 -14.77 -1.34 0.25
C GLN A 12 -15.22 -2.04 1.53
N SER A 13 -15.33 -3.38 1.51
CA SER A 13 -15.69 -4.17 2.70
C SER A 13 -14.67 -4.01 3.83
N VAL A 14 -13.38 -3.92 3.52
CA VAL A 14 -12.33 -3.68 4.52
C VAL A 14 -12.37 -2.25 5.05
N ALA A 15 -12.67 -1.28 4.21
CA ALA A 15 -12.69 0.13 4.57
C ALA A 15 -13.99 0.56 5.29
N ALA A 16 -15.06 -0.23 5.23
CA ALA A 16 -16.38 0.13 5.73
C ALA A 16 -16.44 0.54 7.22
N GLY A 17 -15.49 0.05 8.05
CA GLY A 17 -15.36 0.44 9.46
C GLY A 17 -14.45 1.64 9.73
N HIS A 18 -13.90 2.28 8.70
CA HIS A 18 -12.87 3.31 8.83
C HIS A 18 -13.26 4.61 8.10
N PRO A 19 -13.82 5.62 8.80
CA PRO A 19 -14.39 6.81 8.16
C PRO A 19 -13.35 7.66 7.40
N ARG A 20 -12.06 7.46 7.69
CA ARG A 20 -10.96 8.15 6.98
C ARG A 20 -10.39 7.39 5.78
N LEU A 21 -10.93 6.20 5.47
CA LEU A 21 -10.55 5.42 4.29
C LEU A 21 -11.61 5.55 3.21
N VAL A 22 -11.22 6.12 2.08
CA VAL A 22 -12.07 6.24 0.89
C VAL A 22 -11.53 5.30 -0.18
N VAL A 23 -12.35 4.34 -0.57
CA VAL A 23 -12.04 3.43 -1.68
C VAL A 23 -12.65 4.01 -2.95
N THR A 24 -11.83 4.22 -3.96
CA THR A 24 -12.23 4.85 -5.22
C THR A 24 -11.76 4.04 -6.44
N ASP A 25 -12.46 4.19 -7.53
CA ASP A 25 -12.15 3.72 -8.86
C ASP A 25 -11.43 4.80 -9.71
N LEU A 26 -10.75 5.75 -9.07
CA LEU A 26 -10.19 6.95 -9.68
C LEU A 26 -9.35 6.65 -10.93
N GLU A 27 -8.47 5.64 -10.88
CA GLU A 27 -7.63 5.27 -12.02
C GLU A 27 -8.47 4.85 -13.24
N GLN A 28 -9.57 4.12 -13.00
CA GLN A 28 -10.50 3.71 -14.05
C GLN A 28 -11.26 4.91 -14.64
N ARG A 29 -11.75 5.80 -13.78
CA ARG A 29 -12.45 7.03 -14.21
C ARG A 29 -11.56 8.00 -14.98
N LEU A 30 -10.30 8.08 -14.60
CA LEU A 30 -9.30 8.90 -15.29
C LEU A 30 -8.73 8.22 -16.54
N GLY A 31 -9.00 6.92 -16.75
CA GLY A 31 -8.39 6.14 -17.83
C GLY A 31 -6.86 6.03 -17.69
N THR A 32 -6.31 6.24 -16.48
CA THR A 32 -4.87 6.16 -16.26
C THR A 32 -4.43 4.70 -16.11
N ARG A 33 -3.34 4.37 -16.80
CA ARG A 33 -2.74 3.03 -16.76
C ARG A 33 -1.53 2.96 -15.83
N TYR A 34 -0.88 4.08 -15.59
CA TYR A 34 0.36 4.17 -14.83
C TYR A 34 0.18 5.09 -13.64
N SER A 35 0.71 4.70 -12.49
CA SER A 35 0.61 5.46 -11.24
C SER A 35 1.16 6.87 -11.34
N ILE A 36 2.16 7.09 -12.21
CA ILE A 36 2.70 8.44 -12.44
C ILE A 36 1.65 9.38 -13.04
N ASP A 37 0.79 8.89 -13.92
CA ASP A 37 -0.23 9.73 -14.57
C ASP A 37 -1.35 10.08 -13.57
N THR A 38 -1.73 9.13 -12.72
CA THR A 38 -2.69 9.36 -11.62
C THR A 38 -2.14 10.37 -10.61
N LEU A 39 -0.90 10.20 -10.17
CA LEU A 39 -0.27 11.12 -9.21
C LEU A 39 -0.10 12.53 -9.80
N ARG A 40 0.29 12.66 -11.06
CA ARG A 40 0.36 13.96 -11.75
C ARG A 40 -1.00 14.64 -11.82
N TRP A 41 -2.05 13.90 -12.08
CA TRP A 41 -3.40 14.45 -12.10
C TRP A 41 -3.79 14.94 -10.72
N LEU A 42 -3.59 14.13 -9.67
CA LEU A 42 -3.87 14.49 -8.29
C LEU A 42 -3.14 15.77 -7.87
N THR A 43 -1.82 15.82 -8.06
CA THR A 43 -1.00 16.98 -7.65
C THR A 43 -1.32 18.27 -8.41
N ARG A 44 -1.91 18.18 -9.60
CA ARG A 44 -2.31 19.35 -10.40
C ARG A 44 -3.74 19.82 -10.11
N LYS A 45 -4.64 18.90 -9.76
CA LYS A 45 -6.07 19.19 -9.64
C LYS A 45 -6.52 19.38 -8.21
N CYS A 46 -5.81 18.81 -7.26
CA CYS A 46 -6.11 18.90 -5.85
C CYS A 46 -5.10 19.84 -5.17
N ARG A 47 -5.58 20.60 -4.18
CA ARG A 47 -4.72 21.50 -3.37
C ARG A 47 -4.12 20.80 -2.16
N GLU A 48 -4.59 19.60 -1.89
CA GLU A 48 -4.18 18.78 -0.76
C GLU A 48 -2.74 18.30 -0.96
N ARG A 49 -2.03 18.10 0.15
CA ARG A 49 -0.72 17.46 0.17
C ARG A 49 -0.90 15.95 0.20
N PHE A 50 -0.22 15.26 -0.68
CA PHE A 50 -0.29 13.81 -0.84
C PHE A 50 0.95 13.14 -0.32
N VAL A 51 0.76 11.99 0.34
CA VAL A 51 1.81 11.02 0.62
C VAL A 51 1.42 9.73 -0.09
N TRP A 52 2.32 9.21 -0.91
CA TRP A 52 2.07 7.93 -1.58
C TRP A 52 2.48 6.77 -0.68
N LEU A 53 1.50 5.95 -0.29
CA LEU A 53 1.70 4.78 0.57
C LEU A 53 1.93 3.54 -0.28
N ILE A 54 3.10 2.89 -0.11
CA ILE A 54 3.48 1.67 -0.84
C ILE A 54 4.02 0.59 0.09
N GLY A 55 3.95 -0.68 -0.34
CA GLY A 55 4.65 -1.77 0.34
C GLY A 55 6.13 -1.84 -0.04
N ALA A 56 6.94 -2.47 0.81
CA ALA A 56 8.36 -2.71 0.54
C ALA A 56 8.61 -3.49 -0.76
N ASP A 57 7.69 -4.38 -1.15
CA ASP A 57 7.72 -5.10 -2.43
C ASP A 57 7.62 -4.14 -3.63
N ILE A 58 6.80 -3.10 -3.53
CA ILE A 58 6.67 -2.07 -4.58
C ILE A 58 7.94 -1.23 -4.67
N LEU A 59 8.55 -0.86 -3.54
CA LEU A 59 9.82 -0.11 -3.54
C LEU A 59 10.92 -0.86 -4.32
N LEU A 60 10.96 -2.20 -4.24
CA LEU A 60 11.87 -3.03 -5.02
C LEU A 60 11.54 -3.05 -6.51
N GLN A 61 10.27 -3.05 -6.86
CA GLN A 61 9.78 -3.10 -8.24
C GLN A 61 9.81 -1.73 -8.94
N LEU A 62 9.86 -0.66 -8.17
CA LEU A 62 9.73 0.71 -8.64
C LEU A 62 10.69 1.06 -9.80
N PRO A 63 11.96 0.59 -9.85
CA PRO A 63 12.86 0.84 -10.98
C PRO A 63 12.37 0.31 -12.33
N GLN A 64 11.44 -0.64 -12.33
CA GLN A 64 10.84 -1.21 -13.54
C GLN A 64 9.60 -0.42 -14.01
N TRP A 65 9.15 0.57 -13.22
CA TRP A 65 7.97 1.34 -13.53
C TRP A 65 8.29 2.50 -14.46
N ARG A 66 7.31 2.85 -15.28
CA ARG A 66 7.42 3.98 -16.20
C ARG A 66 7.72 5.27 -15.42
N ASP A 67 8.76 5.98 -15.86
CA ASP A 67 9.17 7.29 -15.32
C ASP A 67 9.35 7.30 -13.77
N TRP A 68 9.77 6.18 -13.18
CA TRP A 68 9.82 6.01 -11.74
C TRP A 68 10.60 7.11 -10.99
N ARG A 69 11.67 7.66 -11.61
CA ARG A 69 12.43 8.75 -10.99
C ARG A 69 11.61 10.03 -10.87
N ARG A 70 10.80 10.33 -11.88
CA ARG A 70 9.86 11.45 -11.86
C ARG A 70 8.74 11.20 -10.84
N LEU A 71 8.29 9.96 -10.72
CA LEU A 71 7.27 9.55 -9.77
C LEU A 71 7.73 9.81 -8.32
N VAL A 72 8.98 9.44 -7.98
CA VAL A 72 9.57 9.70 -6.65
C VAL A 72 9.69 11.21 -6.37
N GLY A 73 9.82 12.04 -7.40
CA GLY A 73 9.87 13.50 -7.28
C GLY A 73 8.50 14.20 -7.30
N LEU A 74 7.37 13.47 -7.35
CA LEU A 74 6.04 14.09 -7.37
C LEU A 74 5.44 14.30 -5.98
N VAL A 75 5.60 13.31 -5.12
CA VAL A 75 5.02 13.30 -3.76
C VAL A 75 5.93 12.54 -2.81
N PRO A 76 5.94 12.87 -1.53
CA PRO A 76 6.62 12.07 -0.51
C PRO A 76 6.06 10.64 -0.46
N ILE A 77 6.90 9.68 -0.06
CA ILE A 77 6.57 8.26 -0.08
C ILE A 77 6.65 7.67 1.32
N ALA A 78 5.58 7.03 1.80
CA ALA A 78 5.59 6.20 2.98
C ALA A 78 5.66 4.71 2.57
N VAL A 79 6.74 4.05 2.95
CA VAL A 79 6.98 2.64 2.64
C VAL A 79 6.62 1.80 3.86
N VAL A 80 5.62 0.93 3.70
CA VAL A 80 5.21 0.01 4.75
C VAL A 80 6.03 -1.27 4.67
N ASP A 81 6.55 -1.69 5.83
CA ASP A 81 7.25 -2.96 5.97
C ASP A 81 6.39 -4.14 5.52
N ARG A 82 6.99 -5.03 4.72
CA ARG A 82 6.30 -6.22 4.20
C ARG A 82 7.27 -7.37 4.01
N GLU A 83 7.19 -8.38 4.87
CA GLU A 83 7.99 -9.59 4.70
C GLU A 83 7.62 -10.34 3.41
N PRO A 84 8.60 -10.98 2.75
CA PRO A 84 10.03 -11.07 3.08
C PRO A 84 10.90 -9.97 2.45
N TYR A 85 10.33 -8.84 2.07
CA TYR A 85 10.95 -7.83 1.20
C TYR A 85 11.74 -6.75 1.92
N SER A 86 11.59 -6.62 3.24
CA SER A 86 12.10 -5.50 4.06
C SER A 86 13.58 -5.18 3.85
N TYR A 87 14.46 -6.17 4.09
CA TYR A 87 15.92 -5.97 3.93
C TYR A 87 16.30 -5.70 2.47
N ARG A 88 15.71 -6.43 1.54
CA ARG A 88 15.98 -6.27 0.11
C ARG A 88 15.55 -4.89 -0.39
N ALA A 89 14.41 -4.39 0.09
CA ALA A 89 13.89 -3.09 -0.26
C ALA A 89 14.81 -1.97 0.23
N LEU A 90 15.28 -2.05 1.48
CA LEU A 90 16.19 -1.07 2.07
C LEU A 90 17.60 -1.11 1.45
N ALA A 91 18.05 -2.27 0.98
CA ALA A 91 19.29 -2.42 0.23
C ALA A 91 19.12 -2.19 -1.29
N GLY A 92 17.88 -1.95 -1.75
CA GLY A 92 17.52 -1.81 -3.15
C GLY A 92 18.00 -0.51 -3.79
N PRO A 93 17.94 -0.43 -5.14
CA PRO A 93 18.48 0.71 -5.88
C PRO A 93 17.76 2.03 -5.57
N VAL A 94 16.45 2.02 -5.30
CA VAL A 94 15.68 3.22 -4.93
C VAL A 94 16.11 3.75 -3.58
N ALA A 95 16.16 2.88 -2.55
CA ALA A 95 16.56 3.25 -1.20
C ALA A 95 17.99 3.79 -1.14
N ARG A 96 18.92 3.17 -1.90
CA ARG A 96 20.30 3.67 -2.01
C ARG A 96 20.39 5.01 -2.73
N ARG A 97 19.69 5.16 -3.85
CA ARG A 97 19.71 6.41 -4.63
C ARG A 97 19.16 7.60 -3.83
N TYR A 98 18.13 7.38 -3.05
CA TYR A 98 17.46 8.42 -2.26
C TYR A 98 17.74 8.28 -0.75
N ALA A 99 18.91 7.75 -0.39
CA ALA A 99 19.28 7.55 1.01
C ALA A 99 19.30 8.88 1.81
N ALA A 100 19.81 9.96 1.21
CA ALA A 100 19.84 11.28 1.82
C ALA A 100 18.44 11.90 2.04
N SER A 101 17.45 11.46 1.27
CA SER A 101 16.05 11.94 1.36
C SER A 101 15.21 11.09 2.32
N ARG A 102 15.81 10.09 2.98
CA ARG A 102 15.11 9.25 3.94
C ARG A 102 14.93 9.96 5.27
N ARG A 103 13.67 10.03 5.73
CA ARG A 103 13.33 10.56 7.05
C ARG A 103 13.29 9.44 8.10
N PRO A 104 13.59 9.75 9.36
CA PRO A 104 13.33 8.83 10.48
C PRO A 104 11.84 8.47 10.57
N GLU A 105 11.54 7.28 11.07
CA GLU A 105 10.14 6.81 11.19
C GLU A 105 9.27 7.73 12.08
N ARG A 106 9.86 8.34 13.10
CA ARG A 106 9.18 9.30 13.98
C ARG A 106 8.67 10.55 13.27
N ASP A 107 9.25 10.91 12.12
CA ASP A 107 8.88 12.09 11.34
C ASP A 107 7.73 11.79 10.34
N ALA A 108 7.24 10.54 10.31
CA ALA A 108 6.16 10.13 9.42
C ALA A 108 4.88 11.00 9.51
N PRO A 109 4.45 11.50 10.67
CA PRO A 109 3.29 12.38 10.76
C PRO A 109 3.43 13.70 9.98
N CYS A 110 4.65 14.20 9.83
CA CYS A 110 4.96 15.45 9.12
C CYS A 110 5.40 15.23 7.67
N LEU A 111 5.46 13.98 7.19
CA LEU A 111 5.97 13.66 5.86
C LEU A 111 5.26 14.41 4.72
N ALA A 112 3.98 14.71 4.88
CA ALA A 112 3.20 15.46 3.89
C ALA A 112 3.66 16.91 3.72
N GLU A 113 4.45 17.44 4.68
CA GLU A 113 5.00 18.79 4.65
C GLU A 113 6.36 18.87 3.96
N ASP A 114 7.00 17.70 3.76
CA ASP A 114 8.29 17.63 3.07
C ASP A 114 8.14 17.80 1.55
N ASP A 115 9.12 18.46 0.95
CA ASP A 115 9.24 18.51 -0.51
C ASP A 115 9.81 17.18 -1.05
N PRO A 116 9.23 16.59 -2.11
CA PRO A 116 9.81 15.42 -2.73
C PRO A 116 11.13 15.75 -3.47
N PRO A 117 12.08 14.81 -3.51
CA PRO A 117 11.96 13.45 -2.98
C PRO A 117 12.15 13.37 -1.46
N ALA A 118 11.18 12.87 -0.75
CA ALA A 118 11.25 12.57 0.68
C ALA A 118 10.57 11.22 0.92
N TRP A 119 11.10 10.40 1.82
CA TRP A 119 10.48 9.12 2.10
C TRP A 119 10.78 8.62 3.51
N VAL A 120 9.85 7.80 4.03
CA VAL A 120 9.96 7.16 5.34
C VAL A 120 9.73 5.66 5.21
N TYR A 121 10.36 4.87 6.07
CA TYR A 121 10.12 3.43 6.17
C TYR A 121 9.41 3.13 7.48
N LEU A 122 8.18 2.63 7.38
CA LEU A 122 7.30 2.34 8.52
C LEU A 122 7.41 0.86 8.90
N ARG A 123 7.91 0.59 10.11
CA ARG A 123 7.96 -0.74 10.69
C ARG A 123 6.66 -1.02 11.43
N LEU A 124 5.71 -1.64 10.74
CA LEU A 124 4.47 -2.04 11.42
C LEU A 124 4.71 -3.24 12.33
N ARG A 125 4.12 -3.22 13.51
CA ARG A 125 4.04 -4.41 14.36
C ARG A 125 3.39 -5.53 13.56
N ARG A 126 4.09 -6.66 13.46
CA ARG A 126 3.68 -7.82 12.66
C ARG A 126 2.31 -8.30 13.07
N GLN A 127 1.30 -8.05 12.28
CA GLN A 127 0.11 -8.88 12.29
C GLN A 127 0.36 -10.03 11.31
N ARG A 128 0.27 -11.28 11.80
CA ARG A 128 0.47 -12.52 11.02
C ARG A 128 -0.58 -12.74 9.90
N ALA A 129 -1.33 -11.72 9.54
CA ALA A 129 -2.34 -11.77 8.49
C ALA A 129 -1.71 -11.56 7.11
N SER A 130 -1.10 -12.60 6.54
CA SER A 130 -0.77 -12.57 5.12
C SER A 130 -2.05 -12.65 4.29
N SER A 131 -2.11 -11.98 3.14
CA SER A 131 -3.25 -12.08 2.21
C SER A 131 -3.53 -13.53 1.77
N THR A 132 -2.53 -14.41 1.84
CA THR A 132 -2.65 -15.85 1.62
C THR A 132 -3.34 -16.54 2.79
N ALA A 133 -3.03 -16.17 4.05
CA ALA A 133 -3.69 -16.70 5.24
C ALA A 133 -5.16 -16.27 5.30
N ILE A 134 -5.45 -15.01 4.98
CA ILE A 134 -6.83 -14.49 4.90
C ILE A 134 -7.63 -15.20 3.81
N ARG A 135 -7.02 -15.44 2.64
CA ARG A 135 -7.68 -16.21 1.56
C ARG A 135 -7.91 -17.68 1.92
N ARG A 136 -6.97 -18.33 2.63
CA ARG A 136 -7.16 -19.69 3.16
C ARG A 136 -8.25 -19.74 4.21
N ALA A 137 -8.29 -18.82 5.17
CA ALA A 137 -9.32 -18.78 6.21
C ALA A 137 -10.73 -18.57 5.61
N ARG A 138 -10.86 -17.70 4.58
CA ARG A 138 -12.14 -17.49 3.86
C ARG A 138 -12.58 -18.71 3.04
N ARG A 139 -11.64 -19.54 2.54
CA ARG A 139 -11.96 -20.79 1.83
C ARG A 139 -12.32 -21.95 2.76
N ALA A 140 -11.85 -21.93 4.01
CA ALA A 140 -12.08 -22.99 4.99
C ALA A 140 -13.49 -22.96 5.61
N GLY A 141 -14.28 -21.89 5.42
CA GLY A 141 -15.63 -21.74 5.99
C GLY A 141 -15.67 -21.80 7.52
N PRO A 142 -16.77 -21.42 8.17
CA PRO A 142 -16.93 -21.63 9.60
C PRO A 142 -17.01 -23.14 9.88
N ARG A 143 -16.11 -23.65 10.73
CA ARG A 143 -16.23 -25.02 11.24
C ARG A 143 -17.58 -25.16 11.92
N ARG A 144 -18.42 -26.04 11.39
CA ARG A 144 -19.64 -26.47 12.04
C ARG A 144 -19.28 -27.09 13.40
N PRO A 145 -19.87 -26.66 14.51
CA PRO A 145 -19.65 -27.34 15.78
C PRO A 145 -20.20 -28.78 15.65
N GLU A 146 -19.36 -29.77 15.95
CA GLU A 146 -19.80 -31.17 16.08
C GLU A 146 -20.82 -31.23 17.16
N ALA A 147 -22.01 -31.70 16.83
CA ALA A 147 -23.05 -32.04 17.77
C ALA A 147 -22.50 -33.18 18.67
N LYS A 148 -22.36 -32.92 19.96
CA LYS A 148 -22.12 -33.96 20.95
C LYS A 148 -23.38 -34.82 21.02
N GLU A 149 -23.32 -36.02 20.43
CA GLU A 149 -24.27 -37.08 20.77
C GLU A 149 -24.06 -37.47 22.20
N GLY A 150 -25.08 -37.24 23.03
CA GLY A 150 -25.12 -37.70 24.41
C GLY A 150 -25.37 -39.21 24.44
N PRO A 151 -24.79 -39.93 25.41
CA PRO A 151 -25.05 -41.36 25.57
C PRO A 151 -26.45 -41.61 26.20
N SER A 152 -27.13 -42.62 25.62
CA SER A 152 -28.33 -43.25 26.18
C SER A 152 -28.01 -44.06 27.43
#